data_911daf3f904dff409b70b921995daf26
#
_entry.id   911daf3f904dff409b70b921995daf26
#
_cell.length_a   1.000
_cell.length_b   1.000
_cell.length_c   1.000
_cell.angle_alpha   90.00
_cell.angle_beta   90.00
_cell.angle_gamma   90.00
#
_symmetry.space_group_name_H-M   'P 1'
#
loop_
_entity.id
_entity.type
_entity.pdbx_description
1 polymer ?
#
loop_
_entity_poly.entity_id
_entity_poly.type
_entity_poly.pdbx_seq_one_letter_code
_entity_poly.pdbx_strand_id
1 'polypeptide(L)'
;MNILFNRYYSLVPHLLAGCLLAGCQPAPPQHFQGYAEGEPVRVAAQQSGVLTSLAVRRGDTVQTGTALFSLEQAQEAAAVAQSQALLAQAQAQAANLGTGKRAPEIAVIDAQIADARARAQLSRDQLARQQALRAKGFISVEALDQARTQLARDQAHLAETEAQRTSARLPGRADERSAAAAQVNAAQAQLAQSQVRLAQKSQTAPVSGPVEDSFYRVGEWVAAGQPVLSILPPQNIKVRFFVPETRLAALHAGASVHISCDGCGAPITATVRFIAQQAEYTPPVLYSENNRHRLVYMVEAWPAPKDATRLHPGQPVSVTLQ
;
A
#
# COMPACT_ATOMS: atom_id res chain seq x y z
N MET A 1 -4.23 98.13 -57.54
CA MET A 1 -4.20 96.84 -58.16
C MET A 1 -2.87 96.18 -57.79
N ASN A 2 -2.81 95.51 -56.66
CA ASN A 2 -1.69 94.69 -56.15
C ASN A 2 -1.76 94.65 -54.60
N ILE A 3 -2.65 93.88 -54.02
CA ILE A 3 -2.57 93.38 -52.62
C ILE A 3 -3.41 92.12 -52.57
N LEU A 4 -2.87 90.97 -52.92
CA LEU A 4 -3.54 89.60 -52.66
C LEU A 4 -2.61 88.43 -52.96
N PHE A 5 -1.29 88.49 -52.69
CA PHE A 5 -0.42 87.34 -53.02
C PHE A 5 0.55 86.94 -51.89
N ASN A 6 0.30 87.28 -50.63
CA ASN A 6 1.29 87.01 -49.58
C ASN A 6 0.70 86.38 -48.29
N ARG A 7 -0.25 85.37 -48.43
CA ARG A 7 -0.84 84.75 -47.23
C ARG A 7 -0.93 83.18 -47.30
N TYR A 8 -0.29 82.55 -48.27
CA TYR A 8 -0.37 81.11 -48.40
C TYR A 8 0.91 80.27 -48.12
N TYR A 9 2.04 80.93 -47.73
CA TYR A 9 3.31 80.23 -47.54
C TYR A 9 3.66 79.94 -46.09
N SER A 10 2.79 80.21 -45.09
CA SER A 10 3.11 79.98 -43.66
C SER A 10 2.46 78.78 -43.00
N LEU A 11 1.67 77.96 -43.71
CA LEU A 11 0.92 76.84 -43.15
C LEU A 11 1.46 75.43 -43.52
N VAL A 12 2.43 75.32 -44.41
CA VAL A 12 2.95 74.05 -44.90
C VAL A 12 3.98 73.35 -43.99
N PRO A 13 4.83 74.08 -43.19
CA PRO A 13 5.84 73.32 -42.38
C PRO A 13 5.30 72.69 -41.09
N HIS A 14 4.08 73.00 -40.63
CA HIS A 14 3.57 72.50 -39.36
C HIS A 14 2.77 71.20 -39.53
N LEU A 15 2.40 70.78 -40.74
CA LEU A 15 1.69 69.53 -41.01
C LEU A 15 2.63 68.29 -41.17
N LEU A 16 3.93 68.58 -41.49
CA LEU A 16 4.91 67.45 -41.66
C LEU A 16 5.58 67.03 -40.36
N ALA A 17 5.53 67.86 -39.27
CA ALA A 17 6.11 67.52 -37.96
C ALA A 17 5.19 66.61 -37.11
N GLY A 18 3.90 66.52 -37.39
CA GLY A 18 2.90 65.70 -36.66
C GLY A 18 2.84 64.20 -37.00
N CYS A 19 3.42 63.81 -38.17
CA CYS A 19 3.34 62.38 -38.61
C CYS A 19 4.48 61.46 -38.14
N LEU A 20 5.50 61.98 -37.41
CA LEU A 20 6.67 61.19 -36.97
C LEU A 20 6.57 60.66 -35.56
N LEU A 21 5.48 60.91 -34.83
CA LEU A 21 5.26 60.43 -33.43
C LEU A 21 4.25 59.27 -33.31
N ALA A 22 3.74 58.71 -34.42
CA ALA A 22 2.76 57.62 -34.43
C ALA A 22 3.40 56.25 -34.71
N GLY A 23 4.56 55.92 -34.09
CA GLY A 23 5.26 54.75 -34.56
C GLY A 23 5.99 53.89 -33.52
N CYS A 24 5.42 53.62 -32.34
CA CYS A 24 5.85 52.49 -31.51
C CYS A 24 4.72 52.15 -30.56
N GLN A 25 3.60 51.63 -31.09
CA GLN A 25 2.73 50.84 -30.23
C GLN A 25 3.41 49.49 -30.07
N PRO A 26 3.73 49.05 -28.82
CA PRO A 26 4.22 47.70 -28.61
C PRO A 26 3.19 46.73 -29.21
N ALA A 27 3.65 45.77 -30.01
CA ALA A 27 2.79 44.74 -30.55
C ALA A 27 1.98 44.10 -29.39
N PRO A 28 0.67 43.94 -29.53
CA PRO A 28 -0.16 43.35 -28.49
C PRO A 28 0.42 42.00 -28.08
N PRO A 29 0.45 41.70 -26.75
CA PRO A 29 0.97 40.42 -26.30
C PRO A 29 0.26 39.30 -27.01
N GLN A 30 1.04 38.40 -27.61
CA GLN A 30 0.45 37.26 -28.36
C GLN A 30 -0.11 36.27 -27.35
N HIS A 31 -1.40 36.04 -27.45
CA HIS A 31 -2.12 35.06 -26.67
C HIS A 31 -2.18 33.71 -27.42
N PHE A 32 -1.77 32.65 -26.76
CA PHE A 32 -1.98 31.27 -27.25
C PHE A 32 -3.25 30.73 -26.63
N GLN A 33 -4.11 30.15 -27.45
CA GLN A 33 -5.36 29.56 -26.97
C GLN A 33 -5.08 28.16 -26.43
N GLY A 34 -5.75 27.84 -25.35
CA GLY A 34 -5.67 26.54 -24.72
C GLY A 34 -6.87 26.26 -23.82
N TYR A 35 -6.77 25.20 -23.06
CA TYR A 35 -7.77 24.82 -22.07
C TYR A 35 -7.13 24.15 -20.88
N ALA A 36 -7.79 24.25 -19.72
CA ALA A 36 -7.42 23.51 -18.54
C ALA A 36 -7.81 22.03 -18.72
N GLU A 37 -6.91 21.12 -18.33
CA GLU A 37 -7.12 19.67 -18.39
C GLU A 37 -6.87 19.08 -17.00
N GLY A 38 -7.74 18.18 -16.54
CA GLY A 38 -7.58 17.45 -15.30
C GLY A 38 -7.22 15.99 -15.60
N GLU A 39 -6.26 15.46 -14.86
CA GLU A 39 -5.92 14.03 -14.89
C GLU A 39 -6.37 13.36 -13.59
N PRO A 40 -7.61 12.83 -13.54
CA PRO A 40 -8.13 12.24 -12.31
C PRO A 40 -7.45 10.90 -11.99
N VAL A 41 -7.26 10.67 -10.70
CA VAL A 41 -6.84 9.38 -10.17
C VAL A 41 -8.07 8.50 -10.01
N ARG A 42 -8.13 7.41 -10.75
CA ARG A 42 -9.23 6.44 -10.69
C ARG A 42 -8.96 5.44 -9.58
N VAL A 43 -9.88 5.37 -8.62
CA VAL A 43 -9.81 4.41 -7.52
C VAL A 43 -10.62 3.18 -7.90
N ALA A 44 -9.92 2.09 -8.19
CA ALA A 44 -10.50 0.83 -8.62
C ALA A 44 -10.68 -0.14 -7.45
N ALA A 45 -11.68 -1.03 -7.58
CA ALA A 45 -11.87 -2.14 -6.67
C ALA A 45 -10.72 -3.17 -6.86
N GLN A 46 -10.04 -3.54 -5.78
CA GLN A 46 -8.97 -4.54 -5.85
C GLN A 46 -9.51 -5.97 -5.96
N GLN A 47 -10.74 -6.20 -5.51
CA GLN A 47 -11.46 -7.47 -5.62
C GLN A 47 -12.88 -7.22 -6.13
N SER A 48 -13.50 -8.27 -6.67
CA SER A 48 -14.90 -8.22 -7.09
C SER A 48 -15.85 -8.36 -5.91
N GLY A 49 -17.05 -7.78 -6.02
CA GLY A 49 -18.10 -7.92 -5.02
C GLY A 49 -19.22 -6.89 -5.19
N VAL A 50 -20.29 -7.03 -4.42
CA VAL A 50 -21.37 -6.05 -4.37
C VAL A 50 -20.88 -4.82 -3.58
N LEU A 51 -21.13 -3.62 -4.09
CA LEU A 51 -20.84 -2.36 -3.41
C LEU A 51 -21.84 -2.19 -2.25
N THR A 52 -21.37 -2.30 -1.01
CA THR A 52 -22.21 -2.21 0.19
C THR A 52 -22.27 -0.81 0.76
N SER A 53 -21.23 -0.01 0.59
CA SER A 53 -21.22 1.39 1.00
C SER A 53 -20.38 2.25 0.08
N LEU A 54 -20.81 3.49 -0.10
CA LEU A 54 -20.09 4.57 -0.76
C LEU A 54 -20.14 5.78 0.18
N ALA A 55 -18.99 6.05 0.85
CA ALA A 55 -18.92 7.04 1.92
C ALA A 55 -18.81 8.49 1.41
N VAL A 56 -18.58 8.67 0.12
CA VAL A 56 -18.36 9.97 -0.53
C VAL A 56 -19.26 10.15 -1.73
N ARG A 57 -19.54 11.39 -2.10
CA ARG A 57 -20.35 11.78 -3.25
C ARG A 57 -19.54 12.62 -4.21
N ARG A 58 -20.00 12.71 -5.44
CA ARG A 58 -19.46 13.64 -6.43
C ARG A 58 -19.48 15.07 -5.89
N GLY A 59 -18.33 15.76 -5.95
CA GLY A 59 -18.14 17.11 -5.41
C GLY A 59 -17.57 17.17 -4.00
N ASP A 60 -17.59 16.07 -3.24
CA ASP A 60 -16.94 16.03 -1.92
C ASP A 60 -15.43 16.16 -2.04
N THR A 61 -14.79 16.82 -1.08
CA THR A 61 -13.33 16.90 -1.00
C THR A 61 -12.84 15.86 0.01
N VAL A 62 -11.90 15.01 -0.41
CA VAL A 62 -11.30 13.96 0.41
C VAL A 62 -9.83 14.22 0.67
N GLN A 63 -9.35 13.70 1.79
CA GLN A 63 -7.93 13.66 2.13
C GLN A 63 -7.41 12.23 1.95
N THR A 64 -6.11 12.10 1.71
CA THR A 64 -5.44 10.78 1.68
C THR A 64 -5.77 9.98 2.94
N GLY A 65 -6.20 8.72 2.77
CA GLY A 65 -6.62 7.84 3.85
C GLY A 65 -8.11 7.91 4.20
N THR A 66 -8.88 8.88 3.68
CA THR A 66 -10.34 8.94 3.87
C THR A 66 -10.99 7.69 3.29
N ALA A 67 -11.90 7.04 4.04
CA ALA A 67 -12.67 5.91 3.55
C ALA A 67 -13.56 6.32 2.37
N LEU A 68 -13.52 5.56 1.28
CA LEU A 68 -14.24 5.85 0.04
C LEU A 68 -15.42 4.92 -0.15
N PHE A 69 -15.17 3.63 -0.19
CA PHE A 69 -16.21 2.63 -0.40
C PHE A 69 -15.82 1.28 0.20
N SER A 70 -16.81 0.43 0.42
CA SER A 70 -16.59 -0.98 0.78
C SER A 70 -17.45 -1.91 -0.06
N LEU A 71 -16.90 -3.07 -0.38
CA LEU A 71 -17.60 -4.19 -0.99
C LEU A 71 -18.08 -5.16 0.09
N GLU A 72 -18.95 -6.09 -0.29
CA GLU A 72 -19.39 -7.16 0.58
C GLU A 72 -18.17 -7.95 1.14
N GLN A 73 -18.15 -8.15 2.46
CA GLN A 73 -17.01 -8.70 3.21
C GLN A 73 -17.29 -10.04 3.88
N ALA A 74 -18.53 -10.53 3.82
CA ALA A 74 -18.96 -11.68 4.60
C ALA A 74 -18.11 -12.93 4.35
N GLN A 75 -17.78 -13.21 3.09
CA GLN A 75 -16.98 -14.36 2.71
C GLN A 75 -15.53 -14.24 3.19
N GLU A 76 -14.90 -13.08 3.04
CA GLU A 76 -13.52 -12.83 3.47
C GLU A 76 -13.41 -12.80 5.00
N ALA A 77 -14.40 -12.26 5.69
CA ALA A 77 -14.46 -12.31 7.15
C ALA A 77 -14.56 -13.75 7.67
N ALA A 78 -15.37 -14.58 7.02
CA ALA A 78 -15.44 -16.01 7.33
C ALA A 78 -14.10 -16.74 7.06
N ALA A 79 -13.40 -16.40 5.96
CA ALA A 79 -12.09 -16.94 5.63
C ALA A 79 -11.01 -16.53 6.67
N VAL A 80 -11.06 -15.31 7.20
CA VAL A 80 -10.20 -14.87 8.29
C VAL A 80 -10.48 -15.68 9.56
N ALA A 81 -11.75 -15.84 9.94
CA ALA A 81 -12.13 -16.64 11.10
C ALA A 81 -11.67 -18.11 10.99
N GLN A 82 -11.81 -18.71 9.80
CA GLN A 82 -11.31 -20.06 9.51
C GLN A 82 -9.78 -20.13 9.68
N SER A 83 -9.04 -19.19 9.10
CA SER A 83 -7.58 -19.17 9.19
C SER A 83 -7.10 -18.93 10.63
N GLN A 84 -7.81 -18.14 11.44
CA GLN A 84 -7.55 -17.98 12.87
C GLN A 84 -7.72 -19.30 13.63
N ALA A 85 -8.77 -20.07 13.34
CA ALA A 85 -8.99 -21.36 13.96
C ALA A 85 -7.89 -22.37 13.61
N LEU A 86 -7.43 -22.39 12.34
CA LEU A 86 -6.31 -23.23 11.90
C LEU A 86 -4.99 -22.85 12.59
N LEU A 87 -4.72 -21.55 12.75
CA LEU A 87 -3.55 -21.08 13.50
C LEU A 87 -3.63 -21.52 14.97
N ALA A 88 -4.76 -21.36 15.63
CA ALA A 88 -4.96 -21.80 17.01
C ALA A 88 -4.75 -23.32 17.16
N GLN A 89 -5.24 -24.10 16.21
CA GLN A 89 -5.03 -25.57 16.16
C GLN A 89 -3.53 -25.90 16.04
N ALA A 90 -2.81 -25.28 15.12
CA ALA A 90 -1.39 -25.51 14.92
C ALA A 90 -0.56 -25.12 16.16
N GLN A 91 -0.90 -23.98 16.78
CA GLN A 91 -0.28 -23.53 18.05
C GLN A 91 -0.51 -24.51 19.19
N ALA A 92 -1.73 -25.01 19.36
CA ALA A 92 -2.05 -26.02 20.38
C ALA A 92 -1.27 -27.31 20.17
N GLN A 93 -1.13 -27.77 18.91
CA GLN A 93 -0.34 -28.95 18.58
C GLN A 93 1.15 -28.73 18.86
N ALA A 94 1.72 -27.58 18.50
CA ALA A 94 3.11 -27.24 18.79
C ALA A 94 3.36 -27.14 20.30
N ALA A 95 2.45 -26.56 21.06
CA ALA A 95 2.52 -26.47 22.52
C ALA A 95 2.49 -27.87 23.16
N ASN A 96 1.63 -28.77 22.69
CA ASN A 96 1.54 -30.15 23.18
C ASN A 96 2.85 -30.93 22.95
N LEU A 97 3.51 -30.73 21.80
CA LEU A 97 4.82 -31.32 21.53
C LEU A 97 5.96 -30.67 22.34
N GLY A 98 5.76 -29.46 22.83
CA GLY A 98 6.71 -28.74 23.69
C GLY A 98 6.79 -29.29 25.12
N THR A 99 5.84 -30.11 25.55
CA THR A 99 5.74 -30.67 26.91
C THR A 99 5.94 -32.18 26.89
N GLY A 100 6.48 -32.73 27.97
CA GLY A 100 6.48 -34.17 28.22
C GLY A 100 5.10 -34.66 28.66
N LYS A 101 5.05 -35.88 29.27
CA LYS A 101 3.82 -36.44 29.82
C LYS A 101 3.22 -35.53 30.91
N ARG A 102 1.90 -35.60 31.06
CA ARG A 102 1.15 -34.80 32.05
C ARG A 102 1.54 -35.17 33.47
N ALA A 103 1.42 -34.23 34.41
CA ALA A 103 1.78 -34.43 35.81
C ALA A 103 1.17 -35.69 36.45
N PRO A 104 -0.11 -36.09 36.22
CA PRO A 104 -0.65 -37.34 36.76
C PRO A 104 0.02 -38.60 36.20
N GLU A 105 0.43 -38.58 34.90
CA GLU A 105 1.12 -39.71 34.28
C GLU A 105 2.55 -39.86 34.83
N ILE A 106 3.22 -38.73 35.15
CA ILE A 106 4.51 -38.74 35.81
C ILE A 106 4.37 -39.27 37.26
N ALA A 107 3.30 -38.90 37.96
CA ALA A 107 3.07 -39.38 39.36
C ALA A 107 2.94 -40.89 39.42
N VAL A 108 2.35 -41.56 38.40
CA VAL A 108 2.31 -43.02 38.34
C VAL A 108 3.72 -43.62 38.27
N ILE A 109 4.59 -43.01 37.42
CA ILE A 109 6.00 -43.46 37.31
C ILE A 109 6.75 -43.22 38.61
N ASP A 110 6.52 -42.08 39.24
CA ASP A 110 7.14 -41.75 40.54
C ASP A 110 6.76 -42.74 41.65
N ALA A 111 5.51 -43.25 41.66
CA ALA A 111 5.09 -44.32 42.55
C ALA A 111 5.79 -45.67 42.23
N GLN A 112 5.99 -46.00 40.94
CA GLN A 112 6.76 -47.19 40.52
C GLN A 112 8.22 -47.08 40.95
N ILE A 113 8.84 -45.91 40.87
CA ILE A 113 10.20 -45.66 41.33
C ILE A 113 10.28 -45.89 42.85
N ALA A 114 9.28 -45.44 43.61
CA ALA A 114 9.24 -45.63 45.05
C ALA A 114 9.19 -47.12 45.42
N ASP A 115 8.37 -47.94 44.73
CA ASP A 115 8.31 -49.40 44.91
C ASP A 115 9.65 -50.07 44.57
N ALA A 116 10.20 -49.77 43.37
CA ALA A 116 11.47 -50.31 42.92
C ALA A 116 12.64 -49.97 43.90
N ARG A 117 12.62 -48.73 44.43
CA ARG A 117 13.61 -48.32 45.41
C ARG A 117 13.50 -49.07 46.75
N ALA A 118 12.27 -49.32 47.19
CA ALA A 118 12.03 -50.13 48.40
C ALA A 118 12.52 -51.58 48.22
N ARG A 119 12.28 -52.18 47.04
CA ARG A 119 12.76 -53.55 46.72
C ARG A 119 14.30 -53.58 46.65
N ALA A 120 14.95 -52.66 45.98
CA ALA A 120 16.41 -52.58 45.95
C ALA A 120 17.01 -52.38 47.32
N GLN A 121 16.37 -51.59 48.21
CA GLN A 121 16.81 -51.43 49.58
C GLN A 121 16.64 -52.76 50.38
N LEU A 122 15.52 -53.43 50.27
CA LEU A 122 15.30 -54.72 50.90
C LEU A 122 16.34 -55.78 50.48
N SER A 123 16.63 -55.90 49.21
CA SER A 123 17.64 -56.84 48.68
C SER A 123 19.06 -56.44 49.14
N ARG A 124 19.37 -55.17 49.26
CA ARG A 124 20.63 -54.68 49.81
C ARG A 124 20.80 -55.10 51.27
N ASP A 125 19.74 -54.94 52.08
CA ASP A 125 19.77 -55.33 53.50
C ASP A 125 19.82 -56.86 53.66
N GLN A 126 19.15 -57.58 52.75
CA GLN A 126 19.25 -59.06 52.70
C GLN A 126 20.66 -59.53 52.38
N LEU A 127 21.31 -58.93 51.34
CA LEU A 127 22.71 -59.23 50.99
C LEU A 127 23.65 -58.95 52.15
N ALA A 128 23.51 -57.80 52.84
CA ALA A 128 24.33 -57.47 54.02
C ALA A 128 24.19 -58.54 55.13
N ARG A 129 22.97 -58.97 55.43
CA ARG A 129 22.73 -60.05 56.43
C ARG A 129 23.38 -61.38 55.92
N GLN A 130 23.22 -61.80 54.67
CA GLN A 130 23.82 -63.02 54.12
C GLN A 130 25.37 -62.92 54.17
N GLN A 131 25.98 -61.80 53.86
CA GLN A 131 27.43 -61.57 53.97
C GLN A 131 27.91 -61.81 55.44
N ALA A 132 27.20 -61.27 56.45
CA ALA A 132 27.53 -61.47 57.85
C ALA A 132 27.40 -62.91 58.29
N LEU A 133 26.38 -63.67 57.82
CA LEU A 133 26.20 -65.09 58.08
C LEU A 133 27.27 -65.95 57.39
N ARG A 134 27.67 -65.57 56.12
CA ARG A 134 28.76 -66.27 55.45
C ARG A 134 30.11 -66.12 56.09
N ALA A 135 30.41 -64.94 56.61
CA ALA A 135 31.63 -64.72 57.39
C ALA A 135 31.71 -65.59 58.69
N LYS A 136 30.55 -66.02 59.21
CA LYS A 136 30.44 -66.95 60.33
C LYS A 136 30.33 -68.43 59.96
N GLY A 137 30.37 -68.74 58.59
CA GLY A 137 30.27 -70.09 58.03
C GLY A 137 28.88 -70.69 57.99
N PHE A 138 27.80 -69.90 58.23
CA PHE A 138 26.42 -70.42 58.32
C PHE A 138 25.67 -70.58 56.99
N ILE A 139 26.19 -70.09 55.91
CA ILE A 139 25.54 -70.23 54.58
C ILE A 139 26.48 -70.67 53.49
N SER A 140 25.94 -71.19 52.40
CA SER A 140 26.70 -71.58 51.18
C SER A 140 27.13 -70.36 50.34
N VAL A 141 28.13 -70.54 49.47
CA VAL A 141 28.54 -69.56 48.48
C VAL A 141 27.39 -69.28 47.51
N GLU A 142 26.66 -70.28 47.12
CA GLU A 142 25.50 -70.23 46.22
C GLU A 142 24.39 -69.30 46.79
N ALA A 143 24.07 -69.40 48.11
CA ALA A 143 23.06 -68.56 48.76
C ALA A 143 23.50 -67.08 48.76
N LEU A 144 24.82 -66.79 48.91
CA LEU A 144 25.34 -65.45 48.79
C LEU A 144 25.27 -64.91 47.37
N ASP A 145 25.59 -65.76 46.38
CA ASP A 145 25.53 -65.35 44.97
C ASP A 145 24.07 -65.12 44.47
N GLN A 146 23.11 -65.89 44.99
CA GLN A 146 21.67 -65.61 44.79
C GLN A 146 21.28 -64.27 45.32
N ALA A 147 21.71 -63.90 46.55
CA ALA A 147 21.40 -62.59 47.14
C ALA A 147 22.05 -61.44 46.37
N ARG A 148 23.29 -61.63 45.88
CA ARG A 148 23.96 -60.64 45.00
C ARG A 148 23.20 -60.46 43.66
N THR A 149 22.79 -61.55 43.07
CA THR A 149 22.04 -61.54 41.79
C THR A 149 20.69 -60.85 41.99
N GLN A 150 19.98 -61.12 43.10
CA GLN A 150 18.71 -60.44 43.41
C GLN A 150 18.89 -58.91 43.57
N LEU A 151 19.90 -58.46 44.30
CA LEU A 151 20.22 -57.03 44.43
C LEU A 151 20.52 -56.40 43.04
N ALA A 152 21.33 -57.11 42.24
CA ALA A 152 21.65 -56.62 40.89
C ALA A 152 20.39 -56.45 39.99
N ARG A 153 19.44 -57.39 40.09
CA ARG A 153 18.15 -57.32 39.37
C ARG A 153 17.30 -56.15 39.85
N ASP A 154 17.17 -55.97 41.17
CA ASP A 154 16.33 -54.89 41.73
C ASP A 154 16.95 -53.52 41.49
N GLN A 155 18.28 -53.39 41.49
CA GLN A 155 18.98 -52.16 41.09
C GLN A 155 18.80 -51.85 39.60
N ALA A 156 18.87 -52.85 38.71
CA ALA A 156 18.63 -52.66 37.30
C ALA A 156 17.20 -52.21 37.01
N HIS A 157 16.21 -52.82 37.74
CA HIS A 157 14.80 -52.42 37.60
C HIS A 157 14.56 -50.98 38.13
N LEU A 158 15.21 -50.54 39.22
CA LEU A 158 15.15 -49.16 39.67
C LEU A 158 15.71 -48.20 38.60
N ALA A 159 16.89 -48.54 38.07
CA ALA A 159 17.52 -47.71 37.02
C ALA A 159 16.67 -47.62 35.72
N GLU A 160 16.01 -48.75 35.33
CA GLU A 160 15.07 -48.77 34.19
C GLU A 160 13.89 -47.81 34.46
N THR A 161 13.24 -47.87 35.62
CA THR A 161 12.09 -47.04 35.94
C THR A 161 12.48 -45.53 36.04
N GLU A 162 13.67 -45.22 36.59
CA GLU A 162 14.21 -43.85 36.60
C GLU A 162 14.50 -43.32 35.20
N ALA A 163 15.01 -44.18 34.28
CA ALA A 163 15.17 -43.84 32.84
C ALA A 163 13.83 -43.60 32.15
N GLN A 164 12.79 -44.42 32.46
CA GLN A 164 11.41 -44.23 31.94
C GLN A 164 10.86 -42.85 32.38
N ARG A 165 11.05 -42.48 33.66
CA ARG A 165 10.66 -41.12 34.14
C ARG A 165 11.38 -39.99 33.35
N THR A 166 12.68 -40.15 33.15
CA THR A 166 13.47 -39.19 32.40
C THR A 166 12.93 -39.05 30.96
N SER A 167 12.71 -40.17 30.28
CA SER A 167 12.12 -40.18 28.94
C SER A 167 10.72 -39.60 28.91
N ALA A 168 9.89 -39.87 29.91
CA ALA A 168 8.53 -39.34 30.04
C ALA A 168 8.46 -37.81 30.21
N ARG A 169 9.51 -37.22 30.73
CA ARG A 169 9.62 -35.75 30.89
C ARG A 169 10.16 -35.03 29.67
N LEU A 170 10.74 -35.77 28.73
CA LEU A 170 11.26 -35.15 27.50
C LEU A 170 10.13 -34.62 26.65
N PRO A 171 10.26 -33.42 26.06
CA PRO A 171 9.38 -32.95 25.03
C PRO A 171 9.49 -33.83 23.78
N GLY A 172 8.60 -33.65 22.83
CA GLY A 172 8.67 -34.28 21.52
C GLY A 172 10.05 -34.09 20.87
N ARG A 173 10.38 -34.96 19.93
CA ARG A 173 11.69 -34.93 19.24
C ARG A 173 11.93 -33.57 18.59
N ALA A 174 13.19 -33.17 18.45
CA ALA A 174 13.57 -31.88 17.88
C ALA A 174 12.95 -31.67 16.48
N ASP A 175 12.95 -32.70 15.63
CA ASP A 175 12.39 -32.64 14.28
C ASP A 175 10.86 -32.50 14.30
N GLU A 176 10.17 -33.21 15.21
CA GLU A 176 8.71 -33.09 15.38
C GLU A 176 8.30 -31.68 15.82
N ARG A 177 9.04 -31.11 16.78
CA ARG A 177 8.82 -29.73 17.23
C ARG A 177 9.12 -28.71 16.12
N SER A 178 10.19 -28.94 15.35
CA SER A 178 10.53 -28.10 14.21
C SER A 178 9.44 -28.16 13.14
N ALA A 179 8.93 -29.34 12.82
CA ALA A 179 7.82 -29.51 11.89
C ALA A 179 6.54 -28.82 12.38
N ALA A 180 6.21 -28.93 13.68
CA ALA A 180 5.06 -28.25 14.25
C ALA A 180 5.23 -26.72 14.25
N ALA A 181 6.44 -26.20 14.51
CA ALA A 181 6.74 -24.78 14.39
C ALA A 181 6.59 -24.28 12.94
N ALA A 182 7.04 -25.05 11.95
CA ALA A 182 6.84 -24.73 10.55
C ALA A 182 5.34 -24.70 10.18
N GLN A 183 4.53 -25.60 10.76
CA GLN A 183 3.08 -25.60 10.55
C GLN A 183 2.41 -24.35 11.16
N VAL A 184 2.86 -23.87 12.32
CA VAL A 184 2.40 -22.61 12.92
C VAL A 184 2.71 -21.43 11.98
N ASN A 185 3.94 -21.36 11.44
CA ASN A 185 4.35 -20.32 10.50
C ASN A 185 3.50 -20.35 9.22
N ALA A 186 3.22 -21.53 8.69
CA ALA A 186 2.36 -21.68 7.51
C ALA A 186 0.92 -21.21 7.78
N ALA A 187 0.35 -21.58 8.92
CA ALA A 187 -0.99 -21.13 9.31
C ALA A 187 -1.04 -19.61 9.56
N GLN A 188 0.03 -19.02 10.12
CA GLN A 188 0.15 -17.58 10.31
C GLN A 188 0.21 -16.83 8.99
N ALA A 189 0.97 -17.34 8.01
CA ALA A 189 1.02 -16.79 6.66
C ALA A 189 -0.35 -16.86 5.96
N GLN A 190 -1.09 -17.97 6.14
CA GLN A 190 -2.44 -18.12 5.62
C GLN A 190 -3.42 -17.11 6.25
N LEU A 191 -3.32 -16.87 7.55
CA LEU A 191 -4.11 -15.84 8.23
C LEU A 191 -3.80 -14.45 7.68
N ALA A 192 -2.52 -14.10 7.54
CA ALA A 192 -2.10 -12.82 6.97
C ALA A 192 -2.66 -12.62 5.55
N GLN A 193 -2.62 -13.64 4.70
CA GLN A 193 -3.19 -13.60 3.36
C GLN A 193 -4.71 -13.34 3.39
N SER A 194 -5.44 -14.00 4.29
CA SER A 194 -6.89 -13.81 4.44
C SER A 194 -7.22 -12.39 4.92
N GLN A 195 -6.43 -11.84 5.84
CA GLN A 195 -6.58 -10.47 6.32
C GLN A 195 -6.34 -9.43 5.22
N VAL A 196 -5.32 -9.63 4.37
CA VAL A 196 -5.07 -8.76 3.21
C VAL A 196 -6.26 -8.77 2.25
N ARG A 197 -6.83 -9.95 1.95
CA ARG A 197 -8.03 -10.05 1.09
C ARG A 197 -9.23 -9.31 1.68
N LEU A 198 -9.43 -9.42 2.98
CA LEU A 198 -10.49 -8.68 3.66
C LEU A 198 -10.25 -7.16 3.61
N ALA A 199 -9.03 -6.72 3.86
CA ALA A 199 -8.67 -5.30 3.78
C ALA A 199 -8.88 -4.71 2.37
N GLN A 200 -8.62 -5.50 1.32
CA GLN A 200 -8.82 -5.11 -0.07
C GLN A 200 -10.29 -4.89 -0.46
N LYS A 201 -11.25 -5.33 0.36
CA LYS A 201 -12.68 -5.05 0.16
C LYS A 201 -13.09 -3.63 0.55
N SER A 202 -12.26 -2.91 1.28
CA SER A 202 -12.47 -1.51 1.65
C SER A 202 -11.35 -0.67 1.04
N GLN A 203 -11.73 0.43 0.39
CA GLN A 203 -10.79 1.33 -0.26
C GLN A 203 -10.79 2.70 0.39
N THR A 204 -9.59 3.25 0.53
CA THR A 204 -9.36 4.60 1.02
C THR A 204 -8.76 5.48 -0.08
N ALA A 205 -8.86 6.79 0.08
CA ALA A 205 -8.32 7.77 -0.86
C ALA A 205 -6.79 7.68 -0.94
N PRO A 206 -6.21 7.36 -2.10
CA PRO A 206 -4.77 7.35 -2.29
C PRO A 206 -4.17 8.77 -2.38
N VAL A 207 -5.00 9.75 -2.72
CA VAL A 207 -4.63 11.16 -2.91
C VAL A 207 -5.72 12.07 -2.36
N SER A 208 -5.34 13.33 -2.04
CA SER A 208 -6.29 14.36 -1.61
C SER A 208 -6.79 15.16 -2.82
N GLY A 209 -8.09 15.47 -2.82
CA GLY A 209 -8.72 16.26 -3.88
C GLY A 209 -10.25 16.10 -3.91
N PRO A 210 -10.94 16.84 -4.77
CA PRO A 210 -12.38 16.65 -4.99
C PRO A 210 -12.67 15.32 -5.72
N VAL A 211 -13.75 14.68 -5.34
CA VAL A 211 -14.33 13.53 -6.07
C VAL A 211 -14.98 14.07 -7.35
N GLU A 212 -14.44 13.69 -8.48
CA GLU A 212 -14.91 14.14 -9.80
C GLU A 212 -16.14 13.38 -10.23
N ASP A 213 -16.11 12.04 -10.10
CA ASP A 213 -17.24 11.19 -10.47
C ASP A 213 -17.27 9.88 -9.67
N SER A 214 -18.45 9.25 -9.63
CA SER A 214 -18.64 7.90 -9.12
C SER A 214 -19.38 7.06 -10.17
N PHE A 215 -18.78 5.92 -10.54
CA PHE A 215 -19.23 5.09 -11.66
C PHE A 215 -20.20 3.99 -11.25
N TYR A 216 -20.30 3.71 -9.94
CA TYR A 216 -21.16 2.66 -9.37
C TYR A 216 -22.01 3.20 -8.23
N ARG A 217 -23.12 2.50 -7.96
CA ARG A 217 -24.03 2.78 -6.87
C ARG A 217 -24.07 1.62 -5.89
N VAL A 218 -24.44 1.91 -4.66
CA VAL A 218 -24.65 0.88 -3.62
C VAL A 218 -25.67 -0.14 -4.11
N GLY A 219 -25.33 -1.42 -3.99
CA GLY A 219 -26.10 -2.56 -4.50
C GLY A 219 -25.61 -3.11 -5.85
N GLU A 220 -24.77 -2.39 -6.57
CA GLU A 220 -24.23 -2.87 -7.84
C GLU A 220 -23.04 -3.79 -7.65
N TRP A 221 -22.86 -4.72 -8.59
CA TRP A 221 -21.69 -5.59 -8.66
C TRP A 221 -20.51 -4.90 -9.33
N VAL A 222 -19.38 -4.88 -8.67
CA VAL A 222 -18.12 -4.32 -9.18
C VAL A 222 -17.14 -5.45 -9.46
N ALA A 223 -16.57 -5.49 -10.65
CA ALA A 223 -15.50 -6.43 -10.97
C ALA A 223 -14.14 -5.89 -10.49
N ALA A 224 -13.20 -6.80 -10.20
CA ALA A 224 -11.83 -6.43 -9.85
C ALA A 224 -11.18 -5.60 -10.97
N GLY A 225 -10.45 -4.55 -10.61
CA GLY A 225 -9.80 -3.63 -11.54
C GLY A 225 -10.71 -2.53 -12.10
N GLN A 226 -12.02 -2.56 -11.86
CA GLN A 226 -12.93 -1.51 -12.32
C GLN A 226 -12.89 -0.30 -11.41
N PRO A 227 -12.77 0.92 -11.96
CA PRO A 227 -12.80 2.15 -11.19
C PRO A 227 -14.20 2.38 -10.62
N VAL A 228 -14.28 2.61 -9.31
CA VAL A 228 -15.54 2.92 -8.62
C VAL A 228 -15.78 4.42 -8.57
N LEU A 229 -14.74 5.20 -8.41
CA LEU A 229 -14.79 6.66 -8.41
C LEU A 229 -13.48 7.26 -8.93
N SER A 230 -13.50 8.56 -9.25
CA SER A 230 -12.33 9.35 -9.63
C SER A 230 -12.15 10.54 -8.68
N ILE A 231 -10.88 10.83 -8.35
CA ILE A 231 -10.45 11.97 -7.54
C ILE A 231 -9.54 12.82 -8.41
N LEU A 232 -9.77 14.13 -8.45
CA LEU A 232 -8.92 15.06 -9.20
C LEU A 232 -8.04 15.87 -8.23
N PRO A 233 -6.79 15.46 -7.98
CA PRO A 233 -5.87 16.24 -7.16
C PRO A 233 -5.52 17.56 -7.84
N PRO A 234 -5.40 18.68 -7.12
CA PRO A 234 -5.04 19.98 -7.73
C PRO A 234 -3.72 19.96 -8.50
N GLN A 235 -2.74 19.16 -8.07
CA GLN A 235 -1.45 19.00 -8.76
C GLN A 235 -1.57 18.31 -10.14
N ASN A 236 -2.70 17.66 -10.43
CA ASN A 236 -2.97 17.00 -11.71
C ASN A 236 -3.78 17.88 -12.66
N ILE A 237 -4.00 19.15 -12.32
CA ILE A 237 -4.59 20.12 -13.23
C ILE A 237 -3.44 20.80 -13.98
N LYS A 238 -3.49 20.72 -15.30
CA LYS A 238 -2.55 21.32 -16.24
C LYS A 238 -3.30 22.18 -17.25
N VAL A 239 -2.57 23.05 -17.93
CA VAL A 239 -3.07 23.81 -19.07
C VAL A 239 -2.40 23.28 -20.33
N ARG A 240 -3.22 22.87 -21.30
CA ARG A 240 -2.79 22.47 -22.64
C ARG A 240 -3.08 23.63 -23.57
N PHE A 241 -2.05 24.10 -24.29
CA PHE A 241 -2.17 25.19 -25.25
C PHE A 241 -1.37 24.90 -26.50
N PHE A 242 -1.64 25.63 -27.56
CA PHE A 242 -1.11 25.35 -28.90
C PHE A 242 -0.27 26.53 -29.40
N VAL A 243 0.98 26.24 -29.75
CA VAL A 243 1.98 27.25 -30.14
C VAL A 243 2.35 27.02 -31.62
N PRO A 244 2.25 28.04 -32.49
CA PRO A 244 2.72 27.95 -33.87
C PRO A 244 4.23 27.67 -33.95
N GLU A 245 4.66 26.93 -34.97
CA GLU A 245 6.08 26.57 -35.18
C GLU A 245 7.02 27.79 -35.12
N THR A 246 6.60 28.93 -35.67
CA THR A 246 7.40 30.17 -35.67
C THR A 246 7.72 30.73 -34.28
N ARG A 247 7.03 30.27 -33.22
CA ARG A 247 7.19 30.71 -31.84
C ARG A 247 7.75 29.60 -30.93
N LEU A 248 7.92 28.42 -31.43
CA LEU A 248 8.40 27.28 -30.63
C LEU A 248 9.81 27.52 -30.09
N ALA A 249 10.67 28.20 -30.87
CA ALA A 249 12.04 28.51 -30.44
C ALA A 249 12.16 29.38 -29.17
N ALA A 250 11.10 30.10 -28.81
CA ALA A 250 11.04 30.92 -27.58
C ALA A 250 10.59 30.11 -26.37
N LEU A 251 10.21 28.84 -26.52
CA LEU A 251 9.70 27.96 -25.47
C LEU A 251 10.66 26.82 -25.20
N HIS A 252 10.91 26.57 -23.92
CA HIS A 252 11.67 25.42 -23.45
C HIS A 252 11.01 24.84 -22.18
N ALA A 253 11.31 23.60 -21.87
CA ALA A 253 10.89 23.03 -20.61
C ALA A 253 11.49 23.85 -19.43
N GLY A 254 10.66 24.18 -18.44
CA GLY A 254 11.00 25.07 -17.35
C GLY A 254 10.63 26.54 -17.58
N ALA A 255 10.24 26.93 -18.81
CA ALA A 255 9.80 28.31 -19.07
C ALA A 255 8.54 28.65 -18.27
N SER A 256 8.47 29.91 -17.80
CA SER A 256 7.30 30.46 -17.11
C SER A 256 6.32 31.05 -18.10
N VAL A 257 5.03 30.78 -17.89
CA VAL A 257 3.93 31.33 -18.71
C VAL A 257 2.84 31.88 -17.81
N HIS A 258 2.11 32.87 -18.31
CA HIS A 258 0.96 33.43 -17.62
C HIS A 258 -0.33 32.96 -18.29
N ILE A 259 -1.22 32.41 -17.48
CA ILE A 259 -2.53 31.92 -17.87
C ILE A 259 -3.58 32.92 -17.42
N SER A 260 -4.42 33.33 -18.34
CA SER A 260 -5.60 34.15 -18.09
C SER A 260 -6.85 33.44 -18.57
N CYS A 261 -7.93 33.57 -17.82
CA CYS A 261 -9.23 33.00 -18.17
C CYS A 261 -10.35 33.91 -17.65
N ASP A 262 -11.51 33.82 -18.27
CA ASP A 262 -12.68 34.57 -17.83
C ASP A 262 -13.08 34.10 -16.41
N GLY A 263 -13.15 35.03 -15.47
CA GLY A 263 -13.49 34.74 -14.08
C GLY A 263 -12.34 34.25 -13.18
N CYS A 264 -11.13 34.04 -13.69
CA CYS A 264 -9.98 33.60 -12.90
C CYS A 264 -9.33 34.69 -12.03
N GLY A 265 -9.71 35.97 -12.21
CA GLY A 265 -9.07 37.11 -11.51
C GLY A 265 -7.65 37.35 -12.03
N ALA A 266 -6.67 37.49 -11.10
CA ALA A 266 -5.27 37.73 -11.50
C ALA A 266 -4.69 36.58 -12.35
N PRO A 267 -3.79 36.86 -13.31
CA PRO A 267 -3.12 35.84 -14.11
C PRO A 267 -2.44 34.79 -13.24
N ILE A 268 -2.54 33.53 -13.67
CA ILE A 268 -1.96 32.37 -12.99
C ILE A 268 -0.61 32.07 -13.63
N THR A 269 0.44 32.01 -12.84
CA THR A 269 1.76 31.59 -13.33
C THR A 269 1.83 30.05 -13.39
N ALA A 270 2.28 29.53 -14.54
CA ALA A 270 2.50 28.10 -14.73
C ALA A 270 3.87 27.85 -15.36
N THR A 271 4.38 26.64 -15.13
CA THR A 271 5.67 26.19 -15.66
C THR A 271 5.44 25.18 -16.77
N VAL A 272 6.05 25.40 -17.93
CA VAL A 272 6.05 24.46 -19.05
C VAL A 272 6.83 23.22 -18.64
N ARG A 273 6.21 22.05 -18.74
CA ARG A 273 6.87 20.76 -18.47
C ARG A 273 6.97 19.84 -19.68
N PHE A 274 6.07 20.04 -20.65
CA PHE A 274 6.04 19.21 -21.84
C PHE A 274 5.80 20.05 -23.09
N ILE A 275 6.53 19.72 -24.16
CA ILE A 275 6.36 20.28 -25.51
C ILE A 275 6.33 19.08 -26.43
N ALA A 276 5.26 18.94 -27.23
CA ALA A 276 5.11 17.85 -28.18
C ALA A 276 6.23 17.91 -29.25
N GLN A 277 6.80 16.77 -29.58
CA GLN A 277 7.84 16.66 -30.61
C GLN A 277 7.26 16.62 -32.04
N GLN A 278 5.98 16.34 -32.14
CA GLN A 278 5.28 16.30 -33.44
C GLN A 278 4.26 17.43 -33.49
N ALA A 279 4.19 18.08 -34.65
CA ALA A 279 3.19 19.09 -34.86
C ALA A 279 1.82 18.44 -35.07
N GLU A 280 0.79 19.11 -34.60
CA GLU A 280 -0.60 18.77 -34.81
C GLU A 280 -1.26 19.82 -35.71
N TYR A 281 -2.30 19.42 -36.45
CA TYR A 281 -3.17 20.40 -37.09
C TYR A 281 -4.06 21.05 -36.02
N THR A 282 -4.30 22.35 -36.16
CA THR A 282 -5.18 23.09 -35.22
C THR A 282 -6.48 22.33 -35.01
N PRO A 283 -6.83 22.02 -33.75
CA PRO A 283 -8.09 21.32 -33.47
C PRO A 283 -9.29 22.07 -34.04
N PRO A 284 -10.31 21.37 -34.57
CA PRO A 284 -11.44 21.99 -35.25
C PRO A 284 -12.30 22.96 -34.42
N VAL A 285 -12.07 23.06 -33.14
CA VAL A 285 -12.78 23.96 -32.19
C VAL A 285 -12.30 25.42 -32.29
N LEU A 286 -11.24 25.70 -33.04
CA LEU A 286 -10.64 27.04 -33.19
C LEU A 286 -10.90 27.60 -34.60
N TYR A 287 -12.17 27.66 -35.03
CA TYR A 287 -12.56 28.18 -36.33
C TYR A 287 -12.39 29.71 -36.39
N SER A 288 -11.30 30.14 -37.03
CA SER A 288 -11.22 31.45 -37.67
C SER A 288 -10.77 31.23 -39.13
N GLU A 289 -11.34 31.97 -40.07
CA GLU A 289 -11.10 31.78 -41.54
C GLU A 289 -9.62 31.90 -41.95
N ASN A 290 -8.79 32.56 -41.12
CA ASN A 290 -7.36 32.77 -41.39
C ASN A 290 -6.41 31.70 -40.83
N ASN A 291 -6.89 30.66 -40.12
CA ASN A 291 -6.05 29.69 -39.42
C ASN A 291 -6.09 28.26 -39.95
N ARG A 292 -6.65 28.03 -41.12
CA ARG A 292 -6.95 26.68 -41.63
C ARG A 292 -5.76 25.74 -41.92
N HIS A 293 -4.52 26.21 -41.87
CA HIS A 293 -3.35 25.38 -42.25
C HIS A 293 -2.06 25.73 -41.50
N ARG A 294 -2.14 26.05 -40.20
CA ARG A 294 -0.92 26.26 -39.41
C ARG A 294 -0.63 25.04 -38.54
N LEU A 295 0.56 24.47 -38.71
CA LEU A 295 1.11 23.47 -37.82
C LEU A 295 1.33 24.15 -36.45
N VAL A 296 0.79 23.52 -35.42
CA VAL A 296 0.94 23.94 -34.03
C VAL A 296 1.55 22.82 -33.23
N TYR A 297 2.28 23.18 -32.22
CA TYR A 297 2.83 22.24 -31.23
C TYR A 297 2.03 22.34 -29.94
N MET A 298 1.60 21.20 -29.42
CA MET A 298 0.96 21.11 -28.12
C MET A 298 2.00 21.35 -27.02
N VAL A 299 1.67 22.22 -26.09
CA VAL A 299 2.49 22.54 -24.92
C VAL A 299 1.64 22.37 -23.67
N GLU A 300 2.22 21.74 -22.66
CA GLU A 300 1.56 21.59 -21.38
C GLU A 300 2.32 22.34 -20.29
N ALA A 301 1.57 23.13 -19.48
CA ALA A 301 2.10 23.88 -18.37
C ALA A 301 1.31 23.59 -17.10
N TRP A 302 2.02 23.46 -15.98
CA TRP A 302 1.45 23.19 -14.66
C TRP A 302 1.48 24.42 -13.79
N PRO A 303 0.32 24.93 -13.34
CA PRO A 303 0.25 25.92 -12.29
C PRO A 303 0.66 25.35 -10.94
N ALA A 304 0.97 26.20 -9.97
CA ALA A 304 1.14 25.74 -8.59
C ALA A 304 -0.19 25.17 -8.05
N PRO A 305 -0.17 24.11 -7.19
CA PRO A 305 -1.40 23.45 -6.73
C PRO A 305 -2.44 24.39 -6.12
N LYS A 306 -2.02 25.43 -5.41
CA LYS A 306 -2.90 26.46 -4.84
C LYS A 306 -3.65 27.29 -5.89
N ASP A 307 -3.04 27.50 -7.05
CA ASP A 307 -3.60 28.30 -8.14
C ASP A 307 -4.37 27.39 -9.13
N ALA A 308 -4.00 26.11 -9.20
CA ALA A 308 -4.67 25.11 -10.02
C ALA A 308 -6.15 24.93 -9.64
N THR A 309 -6.52 25.11 -8.37
CA THR A 309 -7.91 25.04 -7.88
C THR A 309 -8.81 26.13 -8.46
N ARG A 310 -8.25 27.15 -9.09
CA ARG A 310 -8.98 28.24 -9.77
C ARG A 310 -9.36 27.88 -11.21
N LEU A 311 -8.80 26.79 -11.74
CA LEU A 311 -9.04 26.30 -13.08
C LEU A 311 -10.00 25.10 -13.04
N HIS A 312 -10.96 25.12 -13.94
CA HIS A 312 -11.88 23.98 -14.11
C HIS A 312 -11.51 23.18 -15.38
N PRO A 313 -11.43 21.86 -15.32
CA PRO A 313 -11.20 21.05 -16.51
C PRO A 313 -12.19 21.39 -17.62
N GLY A 314 -11.66 21.57 -18.86
CA GLY A 314 -12.43 22.00 -20.01
C GLY A 314 -12.56 23.51 -20.14
N GLN A 315 -12.14 24.30 -19.17
CA GLN A 315 -12.21 25.77 -19.23
C GLN A 315 -11.23 26.33 -20.27
N PRO A 316 -11.70 27.16 -21.22
CA PRO A 316 -10.82 27.89 -22.15
C PRO A 316 -9.91 28.85 -21.42
N VAL A 317 -8.66 28.92 -21.87
CA VAL A 317 -7.65 29.82 -21.31
C VAL A 317 -6.83 30.48 -22.41
N SER A 318 -6.31 31.66 -22.11
CA SER A 318 -5.31 32.36 -22.91
C SER A 318 -3.97 32.35 -22.22
N VAL A 319 -2.92 31.95 -22.92
CA VAL A 319 -1.57 31.82 -22.39
C VAL A 319 -0.65 32.84 -23.04
N THR A 320 0.12 33.58 -22.25
CA THR A 320 1.16 34.51 -22.70
C THR A 320 2.52 34.03 -22.22
N LEU A 321 3.54 34.16 -23.06
CA LEU A 321 4.93 33.93 -22.67
C LEU A 321 5.39 35.08 -21.79
N GLN A 322 6.25 34.79 -20.83
CA GLN A 322 6.88 35.79 -19.96
C GLN A 322 8.08 36.41 -20.64
#